data_d9a0560f92e30aeecb6ba9255a3e330e
#
_entry.id   d9a0560f92e30aeecb6ba9255a3e330e
#
_cell.length_a   1.000
_cell.length_b   1.000
_cell.length_c   1.000
_cell.angle_alpha   90.00
_cell.angle_beta   90.00
_cell.angle_gamma   90.00
#
_symmetry.space_group_name_H-M   'P 1'
#
loop_
_entity.id
_entity.type
_entity.pdbx_description
1 polymer ?
#
loop_
_entity_poly.entity_id
_entity_poly.type
_entity_poly.pdbx_seq_one_letter_code
_entity_poly.pdbx_strand_id
1 'polypeptide(L)'
;MNIDVKLESKDLIYAACVSAVNGIIERRKRRNFADDLDSIVSINLGRQTGHTDATIKLYDHYTRKGYSVFIVSTTREHAKTIRDRGRGENVNISNVDCTSIRTFLNPITWRGCRLDKTIFILDTTMRGFTDSVLQFLELNRRSVGMGNVEDQPIFIGLGIN
;
A
#
# COMPACT_ATOMS: atom_id res chain seq x y z
N MET A 1 36.02 -8.18 -13.49
CA MET A 1 35.32 -8.69 -12.31
C MET A 1 33.81 -8.55 -12.56
N ASN A 2 33.17 -9.63 -12.97
CA ASN A 2 31.71 -9.62 -13.11
C ASN A 2 31.07 -9.79 -11.73
N ILE A 3 30.55 -8.70 -11.18
CA ILE A 3 29.73 -8.79 -9.98
C ILE A 3 28.32 -9.07 -10.48
N ASP A 4 27.91 -10.32 -10.48
CA ASP A 4 26.53 -10.73 -10.67
C ASP A 4 25.74 -10.31 -9.41
N VAL A 5 25.24 -9.08 -9.43
CA VAL A 5 24.26 -8.65 -8.45
C VAL A 5 22.91 -9.27 -8.86
N LYS A 6 22.60 -10.44 -8.31
CA LYS A 6 21.31 -11.08 -8.49
C LYS A 6 20.27 -10.32 -7.64
N LEU A 7 19.66 -9.29 -8.24
CA LEU A 7 18.52 -8.61 -7.63
C LEU A 7 17.34 -9.58 -7.60
N GLU A 8 16.85 -9.93 -6.42
CA GLU A 8 15.64 -10.70 -6.26
C GLU A 8 14.41 -9.87 -6.67
N SER A 9 13.38 -10.50 -7.22
CA SER A 9 12.16 -9.82 -7.69
C SER A 9 11.50 -8.97 -6.60
N LYS A 10 11.53 -9.43 -5.35
CA LYS A 10 11.01 -8.67 -4.19
C LYS A 10 11.73 -7.33 -4.00
N ASP A 11 13.03 -7.28 -4.25
CA ASP A 11 13.82 -6.04 -4.11
C ASP A 11 13.54 -5.06 -5.24
N LEU A 12 13.30 -5.56 -6.45
CA LEU A 12 12.85 -4.75 -7.59
C LEU A 12 11.47 -4.14 -7.36
N ILE A 13 10.53 -4.93 -6.86
CA ILE A 13 9.17 -4.45 -6.53
C ILE A 13 9.25 -3.38 -5.45
N TYR A 14 9.99 -3.64 -4.39
CA TYR A 14 10.20 -2.69 -3.31
C TYR A 14 10.79 -1.36 -3.81
N ALA A 15 11.89 -1.41 -4.56
CA ALA A 15 12.56 -0.23 -5.09
C ALA A 15 11.66 0.58 -6.04
N ALA A 16 10.92 -0.11 -6.91
CA ALA A 16 9.97 0.52 -7.83
C ALA A 16 8.83 1.23 -7.08
N CYS A 17 8.29 0.61 -6.02
CA CYS A 17 7.25 1.22 -5.19
C CYS A 17 7.76 2.47 -4.47
N VAL A 18 8.92 2.39 -3.84
CA VAL A 18 9.52 3.55 -3.14
C VAL A 18 9.77 4.70 -4.11
N SER A 19 10.31 4.42 -5.28
CA SER A 19 10.53 5.43 -6.32
C SER A 19 9.22 6.08 -6.78
N ALA A 20 8.19 5.28 -7.02
CA ALA A 20 6.88 5.78 -7.45
C ALA A 20 6.20 6.63 -6.37
N VAL A 21 6.27 6.22 -5.11
CA VAL A 21 5.71 7.01 -3.98
C VAL A 21 6.45 8.34 -3.84
N ASN A 22 7.77 8.34 -3.92
CA ASN A 22 8.55 9.58 -3.90
C ASN A 22 8.15 10.51 -5.05
N GLY A 23 7.92 9.97 -6.24
CA GLY A 23 7.43 10.72 -7.40
C GLY A 23 6.06 11.36 -7.16
N ILE A 24 5.13 10.65 -6.50
CA ILE A 24 3.83 11.18 -6.12
C ILE A 24 3.98 12.36 -5.16
N ILE A 25 4.77 12.20 -4.11
CA ILE A 25 5.00 13.24 -3.10
C ILE A 25 5.59 14.51 -3.75
N GLU A 26 6.57 14.36 -4.62
CA GLU A 26 7.20 15.49 -5.34
C GLU A 26 6.21 16.20 -6.28
N ARG A 27 5.35 15.44 -6.98
CA ARG A 27 4.32 16.04 -7.84
C ARG A 27 3.29 16.81 -7.02
N ARG A 28 2.87 16.29 -5.87
CA ARG A 28 1.94 16.97 -4.97
C ARG A 28 2.50 18.30 -4.45
N LYS A 29 3.77 18.33 -4.07
CA LYS A 29 4.46 19.56 -3.66
C LYS A 29 4.43 20.62 -4.74
N ARG A 30 4.70 20.24 -6.00
CA ARG A 30 4.75 21.18 -7.12
C ARG A 30 3.38 21.69 -7.55
N ARG A 31 2.37 20.81 -7.57
CA ARG A 31 1.03 21.13 -8.08
C ARG A 31 0.10 21.71 -7.04
N ASN A 32 0.40 21.53 -5.78
CA ASN A 32 -0.46 21.92 -4.66
C ASN A 32 -1.88 21.32 -4.70
N PHE A 33 -2.05 20.18 -5.37
CA PHE A 33 -3.26 19.36 -5.33
C PHE A 33 -2.91 17.88 -5.49
N ALA A 34 -3.79 17.00 -5.02
CA ALA A 34 -3.69 15.56 -5.18
C ALA A 34 -4.82 15.09 -6.10
N ASP A 35 -4.44 14.42 -7.18
CA ASP A 35 -5.37 13.70 -8.04
C ASP A 35 -5.54 12.27 -7.52
N ASP A 36 -6.76 11.76 -7.52
CA ASP A 36 -7.08 10.41 -7.06
C ASP A 36 -6.27 9.36 -7.86
N LEU A 37 -6.17 9.51 -9.17
CA LEU A 37 -5.42 8.59 -10.02
C LEU A 37 -3.90 8.71 -9.83
N ASP A 38 -3.41 9.92 -9.59
CA ASP A 38 -1.99 10.15 -9.27
C ASP A 38 -1.58 9.62 -7.89
N SER A 39 -2.55 9.21 -7.08
CA SER A 39 -2.33 8.62 -5.75
C SER A 39 -2.16 7.10 -5.79
N ILE A 40 -2.25 6.48 -6.97
CA ILE A 40 -2.24 5.03 -7.16
C ILE A 40 -0.96 4.60 -7.84
N VAL A 41 -0.27 3.65 -7.21
CA VAL A 41 0.86 2.91 -7.79
C VAL A 41 0.41 1.46 -8.02
N SER A 42 0.56 0.96 -9.22
CA SER A 42 0.26 -0.45 -9.53
C SER A 42 1.47 -1.12 -10.15
N ILE A 43 1.94 -2.20 -9.51
CA ILE A 43 3.07 -2.99 -9.98
C ILE A 43 2.68 -4.46 -10.02
N ASN A 44 2.85 -5.05 -11.19
CA ASN A 44 2.62 -6.46 -11.41
C ASN A 44 3.76 -7.08 -12.23
N LEU A 45 4.49 -8.00 -11.62
CA LEU A 45 5.54 -8.77 -12.28
C LEU A 45 5.16 -10.24 -12.53
N GLY A 46 3.87 -10.55 -12.42
CA GLY A 46 3.36 -11.92 -12.56
C GLY A 46 3.26 -12.68 -11.25
N ARG A 47 2.90 -13.95 -11.33
CA ARG A 47 2.73 -14.83 -10.16
C ARG A 47 4.08 -15.23 -9.56
N GLN A 48 4.10 -15.48 -8.25
CA GLN A 48 5.26 -15.99 -7.50
C GLN A 48 6.53 -15.11 -7.62
N THR A 49 6.36 -13.80 -7.73
CA THR A 49 7.48 -12.86 -7.90
C THR A 49 7.88 -12.14 -6.62
N GLY A 50 7.39 -12.59 -5.45
CA GLY A 50 7.76 -12.02 -4.16
C GLY A 50 6.94 -10.79 -3.76
N HIS A 51 5.69 -10.64 -4.25
CA HIS A 51 4.80 -9.53 -3.88
C HIS A 51 4.56 -9.46 -2.38
N THR A 52 4.33 -10.61 -1.71
CA THR A 52 4.10 -10.66 -0.26
C THR A 52 5.34 -10.24 0.51
N ASP A 53 6.52 -10.67 0.11
CA ASP A 53 7.79 -10.25 0.74
C ASP A 53 8.03 -8.75 0.54
N ALA A 54 7.72 -8.22 -0.64
CA ALA A 54 7.79 -6.79 -0.93
C ALA A 54 6.80 -5.99 -0.09
N THR A 55 5.59 -6.51 0.10
CA THR A 55 4.55 -5.92 0.97
C THR A 55 5.07 -5.76 2.40
N ILE A 56 5.65 -6.81 2.97
CA ILE A 56 6.21 -6.78 4.33
C ILE A 56 7.36 -5.76 4.44
N LYS A 57 8.22 -5.73 3.44
CA LYS A 57 9.35 -4.79 3.38
C LYS A 57 8.90 -3.33 3.25
N LEU A 58 7.87 -3.08 2.45
CA LEU A 58 7.26 -1.76 2.32
C LEU A 58 6.57 -1.30 3.60
N TYR A 59 5.86 -2.22 4.26
CA TYR A 59 5.24 -1.95 5.56
C TYR A 59 6.27 -1.49 6.58
N ASP A 60 7.35 -2.25 6.74
CA ASP A 60 8.43 -1.91 7.67
C ASP A 60 9.08 -0.57 7.31
N HIS A 61 9.38 -0.35 6.03
CA HIS A 61 10.01 0.87 5.54
C HIS A 61 9.18 2.13 5.86
N TYR A 62 7.90 2.14 5.51
CA TYR A 62 7.06 3.31 5.70
C TYR A 62 6.62 3.52 7.14
N THR A 63 6.42 2.45 7.89
CA THR A 63 6.14 2.54 9.33
C THR A 63 7.32 3.20 10.06
N ARG A 64 8.54 2.84 9.74
CA ARG A 64 9.75 3.49 10.29
C ARG A 64 9.88 4.95 9.90
N LYS A 65 9.34 5.34 8.75
CA LYS A 65 9.29 6.76 8.32
C LYS A 65 8.15 7.55 8.94
N GLY A 66 7.35 6.96 9.80
CA GLY A 66 6.25 7.62 10.52
C GLY A 66 4.94 7.66 9.75
N TYR A 67 4.78 6.86 8.69
CA TYR A 67 3.49 6.69 8.02
C TYR A 67 2.59 5.71 8.77
N SER A 68 1.28 5.95 8.72
CA SER A 68 0.30 4.90 9.01
C SER A 68 0.22 3.98 7.80
N VAL A 69 0.47 2.69 7.97
CA VAL A 69 0.50 1.73 6.87
C VAL A 69 -0.53 0.64 7.11
N PHE A 70 -1.38 0.41 6.12
CA PHE A 70 -2.40 -0.63 6.14
C PHE A 70 -2.20 -1.58 4.96
N ILE A 71 -2.18 -2.87 5.25
CA ILE A 71 -2.12 -3.93 4.24
C ILE A 71 -3.52 -4.47 4.03
N VAL A 72 -3.93 -4.55 2.78
CA VAL A 72 -5.24 -5.06 2.38
C VAL A 72 -5.05 -6.33 1.56
N SER A 73 -5.67 -7.41 1.99
CA SER A 73 -5.64 -8.71 1.32
C SER A 73 -7.02 -9.12 0.82
N THR A 74 -7.08 -10.16 -0.02
CA THR A 74 -8.35 -10.69 -0.54
C THR A 74 -9.19 -11.34 0.55
N THR A 75 -8.56 -12.06 1.48
CA THR A 75 -9.24 -12.81 2.54
C THR A 75 -8.60 -12.57 3.91
N ARG A 76 -9.33 -12.92 4.96
CA ARG A 76 -8.79 -12.89 6.34
C ARG A 76 -7.68 -13.91 6.55
N GLU A 77 -7.79 -15.06 5.93
CA GLU A 77 -6.77 -16.12 5.98
C GLU A 77 -5.47 -15.65 5.33
N HIS A 78 -5.56 -14.99 4.19
CA HIS A 78 -4.39 -14.43 3.54
C HIS A 78 -3.76 -13.29 4.36
N ALA A 79 -4.58 -12.46 4.99
CA ALA A 79 -4.09 -11.44 5.92
C ALA A 79 -3.31 -12.06 7.09
N LYS A 80 -3.81 -13.16 7.65
CA LYS A 80 -3.11 -13.91 8.69
C LYS A 80 -1.77 -14.45 8.19
N THR A 81 -1.74 -15.01 6.98
CA THR A 81 -0.49 -15.51 6.36
C THR A 81 0.55 -14.39 6.22
N ILE A 82 0.15 -13.21 5.79
CA ILE A 82 1.05 -12.04 5.69
C ILE A 82 1.60 -11.67 7.07
N ARG A 83 0.76 -11.61 8.10
CA ARG A 83 1.21 -11.29 9.47
C ARG A 83 2.18 -12.33 10.02
N ASP A 84 1.88 -13.61 9.82
CA ASP A 84 2.73 -14.70 10.29
C ASP A 84 4.10 -14.69 9.60
N ARG A 85 4.12 -14.41 8.30
CA ARG A 85 5.34 -14.27 7.51
C ARG A 85 6.15 -13.04 7.95
N GLY A 86 5.51 -11.93 8.21
CA GLY A 86 6.15 -10.73 8.74
C GLY A 86 6.82 -11.00 10.09
N ARG A 87 6.14 -11.73 10.96
CA ARG A 87 6.70 -12.12 12.26
C ARG A 87 7.96 -12.98 12.11
N GLY A 88 8.01 -13.88 11.12
CA GLY A 88 9.20 -14.67 10.78
C GLY A 88 10.37 -13.81 10.28
N GLU A 89 10.11 -12.63 9.79
CA GLU A 89 11.11 -11.64 9.31
C GLU A 89 11.35 -10.51 10.34
N ASN A 90 10.90 -10.67 11.59
CA ASN A 90 10.96 -9.66 12.65
C ASN A 90 10.20 -8.37 12.35
N VAL A 91 9.18 -8.44 11.53
CA VAL A 91 8.27 -7.33 11.24
C VAL A 91 6.94 -7.60 11.91
N ASN A 92 6.63 -6.84 12.94
CA ASN A 92 5.39 -7.00 13.70
C ASN A 92 4.25 -6.21 13.04
N ILE A 93 3.41 -6.93 12.29
CA ILE A 93 2.22 -6.36 11.65
C ILE A 93 1.03 -6.63 12.56
N SER A 94 0.36 -5.57 13.02
CA SER A 94 -0.81 -5.71 13.90
C SER A 94 -2.04 -6.24 13.14
N ASN A 95 -3.01 -6.79 13.90
CA ASN A 95 -4.27 -7.24 13.33
C ASN A 95 -5.09 -6.11 12.68
N VAL A 96 -4.92 -4.89 13.16
CA VAL A 96 -5.60 -3.70 12.62
C VAL A 96 -4.95 -3.25 11.31
N ASP A 97 -3.63 -3.38 11.20
CA ASP A 97 -2.86 -2.91 10.05
C ASP A 97 -2.91 -3.88 8.85
N CYS A 98 -3.36 -5.11 9.04
CA CYS A 98 -3.48 -6.09 7.96
C CYS A 98 -4.88 -6.70 7.94
N THR A 99 -5.67 -6.36 6.96
CA THR A 99 -7.09 -6.68 6.89
C THR A 99 -7.51 -7.16 5.50
N SER A 100 -8.77 -7.57 5.37
CA SER A 100 -9.33 -7.99 4.09
C SER A 100 -9.94 -6.81 3.32
N ILE A 101 -10.09 -7.00 2.01
CA ILE A 101 -10.75 -6.03 1.12
C ILE A 101 -12.16 -5.68 1.58
N ARG A 102 -12.89 -6.65 2.12
CA ARG A 102 -14.23 -6.42 2.66
C ARG A 102 -14.22 -5.41 3.80
N THR A 103 -13.24 -5.50 4.69
CA THR A 103 -13.06 -4.54 5.80
C THR A 103 -12.61 -3.19 5.27
N PHE A 104 -11.69 -3.17 4.30
CA PHE A 104 -11.20 -1.96 3.66
C PHE A 104 -12.33 -1.14 3.01
N LEU A 105 -13.26 -1.79 2.33
CA LEU A 105 -14.40 -1.14 1.66
C LEU A 105 -15.59 -0.87 2.59
N ASN A 106 -15.52 -1.26 3.84
CA ASN A 106 -16.58 -0.98 4.80
C ASN A 106 -16.43 0.45 5.36
N PRO A 107 -17.39 1.36 5.11
CA PRO A 107 -17.29 2.76 5.56
C PRO A 107 -17.19 2.91 7.07
N ILE A 108 -17.72 1.96 7.85
CA ILE A 108 -17.66 1.99 9.31
C ILE A 108 -16.23 1.85 9.82
N THR A 109 -15.38 1.09 9.12
CA THR A 109 -13.98 0.83 9.50
C THR A 109 -13.19 2.12 9.68
N TRP A 110 -13.42 3.11 8.83
CA TRP A 110 -12.63 4.34 8.75
C TRP A 110 -13.32 5.56 9.36
N ARG A 111 -14.51 5.37 9.94
CA ARG A 111 -15.27 6.46 10.55
C ARG A 111 -14.47 7.07 11.70
N GLY A 112 -14.22 8.38 11.60
CA GLY A 112 -13.46 9.11 12.60
C GLY A 112 -11.93 8.93 12.54
N CYS A 113 -11.42 8.11 11.60
CA CYS A 113 -10.00 7.98 11.37
C CYS A 113 -9.46 9.16 10.56
N ARG A 114 -8.28 9.63 10.91
CA ARG A 114 -7.51 10.52 10.04
C ARG A 114 -6.69 9.67 9.09
N LEU A 115 -6.76 10.00 7.80
CA LEU A 115 -6.07 9.27 6.74
C LEU A 115 -4.91 10.07 6.13
N ASP A 116 -4.50 11.14 6.79
CA ASP A 116 -3.31 11.89 6.44
C ASP A 116 -2.04 11.05 6.73
N LYS A 117 -1.07 11.17 5.86
CA LYS A 117 0.21 10.43 5.92
C LYS A 117 0.00 8.92 6.05
N THR A 118 -0.90 8.40 5.22
CA THR A 118 -1.29 6.99 5.21
C THR A 118 -0.92 6.32 3.89
N ILE A 119 -0.40 5.11 3.95
CA ILE A 119 -0.12 4.26 2.79
C ILE A 119 -0.94 2.98 2.92
N PHE A 120 -1.71 2.68 1.89
CA PHE A 120 -2.42 1.41 1.74
C PHE A 120 -1.67 0.54 0.75
N ILE A 121 -1.35 -0.68 1.17
CA ILE A 121 -0.71 -1.69 0.31
C ILE A 121 -1.73 -2.80 0.07
N LEU A 122 -2.20 -2.92 -1.17
CA LEU A 122 -3.14 -3.94 -1.56
C LEU A 122 -2.36 -5.12 -2.17
N ASP A 123 -2.05 -6.09 -1.32
CA ASP A 123 -1.40 -7.35 -1.71
C ASP A 123 -2.47 -8.35 -2.14
N THR A 124 -3.01 -8.13 -3.33
CA THR A 124 -4.12 -8.93 -3.82
C THR A 124 -3.98 -9.22 -5.31
N THR A 125 -4.49 -10.37 -5.72
CA THR A 125 -4.75 -10.71 -7.11
C THR A 125 -6.09 -10.14 -7.60
N MET A 126 -6.51 -9.01 -7.04
CA MET A 126 -7.83 -8.45 -7.31
C MET A 126 -7.93 -7.88 -8.71
N ARG A 127 -8.97 -8.31 -9.41
CA ARG A 127 -9.49 -7.56 -10.55
C ARG A 127 -10.13 -6.26 -10.04
N GLY A 128 -9.87 -5.16 -10.72
CA GLY A 128 -10.48 -3.88 -10.36
C GLY A 128 -9.84 -3.19 -9.15
N PHE A 129 -8.54 -3.32 -8.96
CA PHE A 129 -7.79 -2.60 -7.92
C PHE A 129 -8.08 -1.09 -7.95
N THR A 130 -7.97 -0.46 -9.12
CA THR A 130 -8.24 0.98 -9.28
C THR A 130 -9.68 1.32 -8.89
N ASP A 131 -10.66 0.53 -9.32
CA ASP A 131 -12.07 0.74 -8.98
C ASP A 131 -12.30 0.64 -7.46
N SER A 132 -11.64 -0.32 -6.79
CA SER A 132 -11.72 -0.47 -5.34
C SER A 132 -11.14 0.73 -4.61
N VAL A 133 -10.03 1.28 -5.08
CA VAL A 133 -9.43 2.50 -4.51
C VAL A 133 -10.35 3.71 -4.72
N LEU A 134 -10.90 3.88 -5.91
CA LEU A 134 -11.82 4.98 -6.20
C LEU A 134 -13.10 4.88 -5.35
N GLN A 135 -13.62 3.67 -5.16
CA GLN A 135 -14.76 3.43 -4.25
C GLN A 135 -14.41 3.80 -2.81
N PHE A 136 -13.24 3.39 -2.33
CA PHE A 136 -12.76 3.75 -1.00
C PHE A 136 -12.66 5.27 -0.83
N LEU A 137 -12.08 5.98 -1.78
CA LEU A 137 -11.95 7.43 -1.76
C LEU A 137 -13.31 8.13 -1.74
N GLU A 138 -14.27 7.66 -2.54
CA GLU A 138 -15.63 8.20 -2.54
C GLU A 138 -16.31 8.05 -1.17
N LEU A 139 -16.21 6.86 -0.57
CA LEU A 139 -16.80 6.57 0.74
C LEU A 139 -16.15 7.36 1.89
N ASN A 140 -14.90 7.76 1.75
CA ASN A 140 -14.08 8.36 2.81
C ASN A 140 -13.61 9.80 2.49
N ARG A 141 -14.23 10.48 1.54
CA ARG A 141 -13.79 11.83 1.11
C ARG A 141 -13.64 12.83 2.25
N ARG A 142 -14.52 12.80 3.24
CA ARG A 142 -14.45 13.71 4.38
C ARG A 142 -13.19 13.46 5.23
N SER A 143 -12.80 12.21 5.40
CA SER A 143 -11.59 11.83 6.15
C SER A 143 -10.31 12.08 5.35
N VAL A 144 -10.36 11.93 4.04
CA VAL A 144 -9.22 12.12 3.12
C VAL A 144 -8.92 13.61 2.90
N GLY A 145 -9.94 14.44 2.83
CA GLY A 145 -9.81 15.87 2.49
C GLY A 145 -9.33 16.79 3.61
N MET A 146 -9.09 16.28 4.83
CA MET A 146 -8.82 17.10 6.01
C MET A 146 -7.34 17.43 6.26
N GLY A 147 -6.41 16.82 5.52
CA GLY A 147 -4.97 17.02 5.69
C GLY A 147 -4.36 17.91 4.62
N ASN A 148 -3.05 18.15 4.74
CA ASN A 148 -2.27 18.78 3.69
C ASN A 148 -2.28 17.92 2.42
N VAL A 149 -2.18 18.56 1.25
CA VAL A 149 -2.14 17.86 -0.05
C VAL A 149 -1.04 16.80 -0.09
N GLU A 150 0.13 17.12 0.45
CA GLU A 150 1.28 16.20 0.50
C GLU A 150 1.00 14.94 1.32
N ASP A 151 0.16 15.04 2.35
CA ASP A 151 -0.12 13.98 3.32
C ASP A 151 -1.35 13.13 2.95
N GLN A 152 -1.99 13.37 1.82
CA GLN A 152 -3.11 12.56 1.39
C GLN A 152 -2.71 11.11 1.16
N PRO A 153 -3.60 10.14 1.36
CA PRO A 153 -3.25 8.72 1.27
C PRO A 153 -2.72 8.33 -0.12
N ILE A 154 -1.82 7.36 -0.12
CA ILE A 154 -1.23 6.74 -1.30
C ILE A 154 -1.59 5.26 -1.29
N PHE A 155 -1.92 4.73 -2.45
CA PHE A 155 -2.35 3.34 -2.64
C PHE A 155 -1.36 2.60 -3.53
N ILE A 156 -0.81 1.51 -3.01
CA ILE A 156 0.11 0.64 -3.75
C ILE A 156 -0.60 -0.68 -4.01
N GLY A 157 -0.79 -1.03 -5.26
CA GLY A 157 -1.35 -2.31 -5.69
C GLY A 157 -0.26 -3.25 -6.18
N LEU A 158 -0.15 -4.41 -5.55
CA LEU A 158 0.77 -5.47 -5.90
C LEU A 158 -0.02 -6.70 -6.34
N GLY A 159 0.09 -7.07 -7.60
CA GLY A 159 -0.60 -8.24 -8.13
C GLY A 159 -1.22 -7.99 -9.52
N ILE A 160 -2.07 -8.92 -9.93
CA ILE A 160 -2.72 -8.89 -11.23
C ILE A 160 -3.99 -8.03 -11.14
N ASN A 161 -4.05 -7.04 -11.98
CA ASN A 161 -5.26 -6.27 -12.22
C ASN A 161 -6.21 -6.99 -13.18
#